data_3439b5625bab960f8436f2d3d9e8c7c1
#
_entry.id   3439b5625bab960f8436f2d3d9e8c7c1
#
_cell.length_a   1.000
_cell.length_b   1.000
_cell.length_c   1.000
_cell.angle_alpha   90.00
_cell.angle_beta   90.00
_cell.angle_gamma   90.00
#
_symmetry.space_group_name_H-M   'P 1'
#
loop_
_entity.id
_entity.type
_entity.pdbx_description
1 polymer ?
#
loop_
_entity_poly.entity_id
_entity_poly.type
_entity_poly.pdbx_seq_one_letter_code
_entity_poly.pdbx_strand_id
1 'polypeptide(L)'
;MSKDEVLKDIMQRYLDLVSRTSFRILCDSEDSEAVTVDVFTSVWAHLDHYDGSVPMRQWILSLTVRKSRLRIARRRLMYVFGRRPDLYFTSSPKVLDQDDYITKLAWEIYCRASSGMTSVQRIVYTLIVLEQLSEEEVSDVTGLSNLRIRYAAEIAENRLKAELEKYGRAESYPDYKKFLRKVRDDVTEKIRVEKEIIDIAQPPVP
;
A
#
# COMPACT_ATOMS: atom_id res chain seq x y z
N MET A 1 13.29 -17.45 -21.96
CA MET A 1 12.40 -17.55 -20.77
C MET A 1 10.97 -17.68 -21.23
N SER A 2 10.23 -18.63 -20.69
CA SER A 2 8.78 -18.70 -20.97
C SER A 2 8.07 -17.51 -20.30
N LYS A 3 6.87 -17.17 -20.79
CA LYS A 3 6.05 -16.08 -20.18
C LYS A 3 5.75 -16.38 -18.70
N ASP A 4 5.57 -17.65 -18.36
CA ASP A 4 5.34 -18.09 -16.98
C ASP A 4 6.57 -17.86 -16.07
N GLU A 5 7.78 -18.09 -16.56
CA GLU A 5 9.02 -17.82 -15.83
C GLU A 5 9.20 -16.33 -15.56
N VAL A 6 8.90 -15.50 -16.57
CA VAL A 6 8.95 -14.03 -16.41
C VAL A 6 7.93 -13.55 -15.38
N LEU A 7 6.69 -14.07 -15.46
CA LEU A 7 5.67 -13.71 -14.46
C LEU A 7 6.08 -14.13 -13.05
N LYS A 8 6.64 -15.34 -12.90
CA LYS A 8 7.10 -15.83 -11.60
C LYS A 8 8.18 -14.92 -11.00
N ASP A 9 9.15 -14.48 -11.79
CA ASP A 9 10.18 -13.54 -11.37
C ASP A 9 9.57 -12.18 -10.95
N ILE A 10 8.64 -11.65 -11.75
CA ILE A 10 7.91 -10.42 -11.42
C ILE A 10 7.13 -10.58 -10.11
N MET A 11 6.43 -11.70 -9.93
CA MET A 11 5.69 -11.96 -8.69
C MET A 11 6.64 -12.03 -7.49
N GLN A 12 7.75 -12.73 -7.58
CA GLN A 12 8.73 -12.81 -6.48
C GLN A 12 9.25 -11.42 -6.07
N ARG A 13 9.48 -10.52 -7.03
CA ARG A 13 10.00 -9.18 -6.76
C ARG A 13 8.96 -8.19 -6.26
N TYR A 14 7.71 -8.32 -6.68
CA TYR A 14 6.71 -7.27 -6.50
C TYR A 14 5.47 -7.68 -5.71
N LEU A 15 5.34 -8.96 -5.30
CA LEU A 15 4.19 -9.44 -4.54
C LEU A 15 3.98 -8.63 -3.25
N ASP A 16 5.05 -8.46 -2.48
CA ASP A 16 5.02 -7.70 -1.25
C ASP A 16 4.65 -6.21 -1.50
N LEU A 17 5.24 -5.59 -2.51
CA LEU A 17 4.89 -4.21 -2.90
C LEU A 17 3.40 -4.06 -3.21
N VAL A 18 2.84 -4.97 -4.01
CA VAL A 18 1.42 -4.92 -4.41
C VAL A 18 0.52 -5.17 -3.21
N SER A 19 0.79 -6.22 -2.42
CA SER A 19 -0.01 -6.60 -1.26
C SER A 19 -0.04 -5.49 -0.20
N ARG A 20 1.12 -4.97 0.20
CA ARG A 20 1.16 -3.90 1.21
C ARG A 20 0.57 -2.59 0.70
N THR A 21 0.81 -2.21 -0.58
CA THR A 21 0.25 -0.98 -1.15
C THR A 21 -1.27 -1.05 -1.26
N SER A 22 -1.81 -2.17 -1.74
CA SER A 22 -3.26 -2.38 -1.81
C SER A 22 -3.89 -2.36 -0.42
N PHE A 23 -3.27 -3.04 0.57
CA PHE A 23 -3.74 -3.03 1.96
C PHE A 23 -3.76 -1.61 2.56
N ARG A 24 -2.70 -0.83 2.37
CA ARG A 24 -2.62 0.56 2.85
C ARG A 24 -3.69 1.46 2.25
N ILE A 25 -4.03 1.24 0.97
CA ILE A 25 -5.09 2.00 0.29
C ILE A 25 -6.49 1.56 0.75
N LEU A 26 -6.71 0.25 0.94
CA LEU A 26 -8.03 -0.32 1.19
C LEU A 26 -8.33 -0.47 2.68
N CYS A 27 -7.31 -0.65 3.52
CA CYS A 27 -7.39 -1.00 4.94
C CYS A 27 -8.27 -2.24 5.20
N ASP A 28 -8.20 -3.21 4.29
CA ASP A 28 -9.00 -4.43 4.31
C ASP A 28 -8.20 -5.57 3.68
N SER A 29 -8.02 -6.67 4.40
CA SER A 29 -7.18 -7.79 3.95
C SER A 29 -7.80 -8.55 2.78
N GLU A 30 -9.11 -8.85 2.83
CA GLU A 30 -9.80 -9.60 1.78
C GLU A 30 -9.77 -8.83 0.45
N ASP A 31 -10.10 -7.53 0.50
CA ASP A 31 -10.03 -6.69 -0.70
C ASP A 31 -8.61 -6.51 -1.20
N SER A 32 -7.61 -6.45 -0.32
CA SER A 32 -6.21 -6.31 -0.74
C SER A 32 -5.67 -7.59 -1.39
N GLU A 33 -6.04 -8.75 -0.87
CA GLU A 33 -5.74 -10.05 -1.49
C GLU A 33 -6.37 -10.15 -2.87
N ALA A 34 -7.66 -9.81 -3.00
CA ALA A 34 -8.35 -9.81 -4.29
C ALA A 34 -7.72 -8.83 -5.29
N VAL A 35 -7.33 -7.63 -4.84
CA VAL A 35 -6.62 -6.66 -5.70
C VAL A 35 -5.24 -7.18 -6.09
N THR A 36 -4.53 -7.85 -5.20
CA THR A 36 -3.22 -8.45 -5.51
C THR A 36 -3.34 -9.48 -6.64
N VAL A 37 -4.32 -10.38 -6.56
CA VAL A 37 -4.61 -11.35 -7.63
C VAL A 37 -4.99 -10.63 -8.94
N ASP A 38 -5.87 -9.62 -8.87
CA ASP A 38 -6.30 -8.83 -10.03
C ASP A 38 -5.14 -8.10 -10.72
N VAL A 39 -4.15 -7.62 -9.95
CA VAL A 39 -2.95 -6.96 -10.47
C VAL A 39 -2.10 -7.95 -11.25
N PHE A 40 -1.73 -9.10 -10.67
CA PHE A 40 -0.88 -10.07 -11.36
C PHE A 40 -1.58 -10.75 -12.54
N THR A 41 -2.90 -10.93 -12.48
CA THR A 41 -3.71 -11.32 -13.64
C THR A 41 -3.59 -10.30 -14.77
N SER A 42 -3.62 -9.00 -14.42
CA SER A 42 -3.45 -7.93 -15.42
C SER A 42 -2.01 -7.85 -15.94
N VAL A 43 -1.01 -8.08 -15.09
CA VAL A 43 0.39 -8.19 -15.50
C VAL A 43 0.52 -9.32 -16.53
N TRP A 44 0.03 -10.50 -16.23
CA TRP A 44 0.01 -11.63 -17.17
C TRP A 44 -0.61 -11.28 -18.51
N ALA A 45 -1.81 -10.69 -18.48
CA ALA A 45 -2.55 -10.36 -19.69
C ALA A 45 -1.84 -9.34 -20.59
N HIS A 46 -1.07 -8.41 -20.02
CA HIS A 46 -0.45 -7.31 -20.74
C HIS A 46 1.08 -7.40 -20.83
N LEU A 47 1.69 -8.47 -20.34
CA LEU A 47 3.15 -8.61 -20.31
C LEU A 47 3.77 -8.55 -21.70
N ASP A 48 3.12 -9.13 -22.71
CA ASP A 48 3.61 -9.12 -24.10
C ASP A 48 3.57 -7.73 -24.76
N HIS A 49 2.82 -6.80 -24.17
CA HIS A 49 2.71 -5.41 -24.63
C HIS A 49 3.55 -4.43 -23.78
N TYR A 50 4.23 -4.94 -22.77
CA TYR A 50 5.11 -4.12 -21.94
C TYR A 50 6.44 -3.88 -22.68
N ASP A 51 6.64 -2.63 -23.10
CA ASP A 51 7.79 -2.20 -23.91
C ASP A 51 8.98 -1.66 -23.10
N GLY A 52 8.85 -1.60 -21.76
CA GLY A 52 9.90 -1.08 -20.89
C GLY A 52 10.02 0.45 -20.86
N SER A 53 9.15 1.20 -21.55
CA SER A 53 9.14 2.67 -21.56
C SER A 53 8.92 3.28 -20.17
N VAL A 54 8.19 2.57 -19.30
CA VAL A 54 7.96 2.92 -17.91
C VAL A 54 8.64 1.87 -17.03
N PRO A 55 9.33 2.26 -15.93
CA PRO A 55 9.92 1.29 -15.02
C PRO A 55 8.87 0.28 -14.51
N MET A 56 9.24 -1.01 -14.45
CA MET A 56 8.33 -2.10 -14.04
C MET A 56 7.64 -1.80 -12.70
N ARG A 57 8.35 -1.23 -11.74
CA ARG A 57 7.80 -0.83 -10.45
C ARG A 57 6.64 0.18 -10.59
N GLN A 58 6.82 1.21 -11.41
CA GLN A 58 5.79 2.24 -11.63
C GLN A 58 4.59 1.66 -12.39
N TRP A 59 4.83 0.82 -13.39
CA TRP A 59 3.76 0.14 -14.11
C TRP A 59 2.91 -0.73 -13.17
N ILE A 60 3.53 -1.54 -12.32
CA ILE A 60 2.82 -2.38 -11.33
C ILE A 60 2.07 -1.52 -10.30
N LEU A 61 2.66 -0.44 -9.81
CA LEU A 61 1.98 0.50 -8.90
C LEU A 61 0.77 1.16 -9.57
N SER A 62 0.85 1.53 -10.85
CA SER A 62 -0.29 2.10 -11.58
C SER A 62 -1.43 1.10 -11.70
N LEU A 63 -1.14 -0.18 -11.95
CA LEU A 63 -2.13 -1.26 -11.92
C LEU A 63 -2.74 -1.42 -10.53
N THR A 64 -1.92 -1.41 -9.49
CA THR A 64 -2.36 -1.55 -8.08
C THR A 64 -3.30 -0.41 -7.70
N VAL A 65 -2.95 0.82 -8.00
CA VAL A 65 -3.80 2.00 -7.74
C VAL A 65 -5.12 1.90 -8.53
N ARG A 66 -5.06 1.54 -9.80
CA ARG A 66 -6.26 1.40 -10.65
C ARG A 66 -7.21 0.34 -10.10
N LYS A 67 -6.70 -0.84 -9.74
CA LYS A 67 -7.52 -1.93 -9.18
C LYS A 67 -8.09 -1.56 -7.81
N SER A 68 -7.30 -0.93 -6.95
CA SER A 68 -7.78 -0.43 -5.65
C SER A 68 -8.90 0.62 -5.80
N ARG A 69 -8.77 1.56 -6.76
CA ARG A 69 -9.85 2.52 -7.06
C ARG A 69 -11.14 1.84 -7.50
N LEU A 70 -11.04 0.82 -8.37
CA LEU A 70 -12.20 0.05 -8.82
C LEU A 70 -12.87 -0.68 -7.65
N ARG A 71 -12.09 -1.25 -6.74
CA ARG A 71 -12.61 -1.94 -5.55
C ARG A 71 -13.36 -0.96 -4.63
N ILE A 72 -12.79 0.22 -4.36
CA ILE A 72 -13.45 1.28 -3.60
C ILE A 72 -14.77 1.72 -4.27
N ALA A 73 -14.76 1.89 -5.59
CA ALA A 73 -15.96 2.29 -6.34
C ALA A 73 -17.06 1.23 -6.25
N ARG A 74 -16.72 -0.06 -6.38
CA ARG A 74 -17.66 -1.18 -6.22
C ARG A 74 -18.28 -1.22 -4.82
N ARG A 75 -17.46 -1.04 -3.76
CA ARG A 75 -17.98 -0.96 -2.38
C ARG A 75 -19.00 0.17 -2.20
N ARG A 76 -18.71 1.36 -2.75
CA ARG A 76 -19.64 2.50 -2.71
C ARG A 76 -20.96 2.18 -3.40
N LEU A 77 -20.93 1.53 -4.56
CA LEU A 77 -22.13 1.11 -5.28
C LEU A 77 -22.94 0.09 -4.44
N MET A 78 -22.29 -0.92 -3.86
CA MET A 78 -22.96 -1.90 -3.02
C MET A 78 -23.65 -1.23 -1.81
N TYR A 79 -23.00 -0.24 -1.20
CA TYR A 79 -23.58 0.53 -0.10
C TYR A 79 -24.83 1.31 -0.51
N VAL A 80 -24.81 1.96 -1.67
CA VAL A 80 -25.97 2.71 -2.22
C VAL A 80 -27.15 1.77 -2.51
N PHE A 81 -26.89 0.54 -2.96
CA PHE A 81 -27.93 -0.47 -3.24
C PHE A 81 -28.33 -1.30 -2.00
N GLY A 82 -28.04 -0.83 -0.78
CA GLY A 82 -28.48 -1.46 0.47
C GLY A 82 -27.74 -2.74 0.86
N ARG A 83 -26.78 -3.19 0.07
CA ARG A 83 -25.81 -4.22 0.46
C ARG A 83 -24.73 -3.54 1.27
N ARG A 84 -24.83 -3.54 2.57
CA ARG A 84 -23.76 -3.04 3.46
C ARG A 84 -22.66 -4.10 3.48
N PRO A 85 -21.55 -3.96 2.75
CA PRO A 85 -20.35 -4.67 3.15
C PRO A 85 -19.98 -4.08 4.52
N ASP A 86 -19.62 -4.94 5.46
CA ASP A 86 -19.16 -4.47 6.76
C ASP A 86 -18.01 -3.50 6.54
N LEU A 87 -18.25 -2.21 6.78
CA LEU A 87 -17.26 -1.13 6.63
C LEU A 87 -16.27 -1.14 7.80
N TYR A 88 -16.31 -2.17 8.62
CA TYR A 88 -15.36 -2.34 9.69
C TYR A 88 -14.04 -2.82 9.09
N PHE A 89 -13.02 -2.02 9.29
CA PHE A 89 -11.62 -2.38 9.09
C PHE A 89 -11.32 -3.65 9.92
N THR A 90 -11.71 -4.78 9.39
CA THR A 90 -11.53 -6.07 10.03
C THR A 90 -10.20 -6.62 9.57
N SER A 91 -9.31 -6.60 10.48
CA SER A 91 -8.05 -7.31 10.57
C SER A 91 -6.78 -6.50 10.30
N SER A 92 -5.99 -6.44 11.36
CA SER A 92 -4.54 -6.19 11.25
C SER A 92 -3.96 -7.13 10.20
N PRO A 93 -3.04 -6.68 9.35
CA PRO A 93 -2.42 -7.55 8.37
C PRO A 93 -1.82 -8.77 9.07
N LYS A 94 -2.10 -9.96 8.56
CA LYS A 94 -1.55 -11.23 9.06
C LYS A 94 -0.02 -11.29 9.05
N VAL A 95 0.60 -10.33 8.34
CA VAL A 95 2.06 -10.21 8.13
C VAL A 95 2.76 -9.47 9.27
N LEU A 96 2.04 -8.77 10.14
CA LEU A 96 2.65 -8.11 11.29
C LEU A 96 2.79 -9.11 12.43
N ASP A 97 4.03 -9.44 12.75
CA ASP A 97 4.40 -10.30 13.87
C ASP A 97 3.69 -9.84 15.13
N GLN A 98 3.10 -10.80 15.84
CA GLN A 98 2.12 -10.51 16.89
C GLN A 98 2.69 -9.78 18.11
N ASP A 99 4.01 -9.65 18.21
CA ASP A 99 4.68 -9.20 19.44
C ASP A 99 5.00 -7.70 19.51
N ASP A 100 4.81 -6.91 18.43
CA ASP A 100 5.04 -5.47 18.52
C ASP A 100 3.73 -4.69 18.70
N TYR A 101 3.39 -4.42 19.96
CA TYR A 101 2.24 -3.58 20.36
C TYR A 101 2.25 -2.21 19.64
N ILE A 102 3.43 -1.63 19.42
CA ILE A 102 3.59 -0.33 18.77
C ILE A 102 3.18 -0.38 17.29
N THR A 103 3.57 -1.44 16.60
CA THR A 103 3.22 -1.63 15.18
C THR A 103 1.72 -1.85 15.01
N LYS A 104 1.09 -2.62 15.91
CA LYS A 104 -0.38 -2.78 15.93
C LYS A 104 -1.09 -1.46 16.16
N LEU A 105 -0.67 -0.69 17.16
CA LEU A 105 -1.24 0.62 17.46
C LEU A 105 -1.08 1.60 16.29
N ALA A 106 0.08 1.61 15.66
CA ALA A 106 0.35 2.43 14.48
C ALA A 106 -0.61 2.14 13.33
N TRP A 107 -0.87 0.86 13.07
CA TRP A 107 -1.82 0.44 12.05
C TRP A 107 -3.26 0.79 12.42
N GLU A 108 -3.64 0.62 13.66
CA GLU A 108 -4.98 0.99 14.13
C GLU A 108 -5.22 2.49 13.95
N ILE A 109 -4.27 3.33 14.35
CA ILE A 109 -4.33 4.79 14.16
C ILE A 109 -4.41 5.14 12.68
N TYR A 110 -3.57 4.52 11.83
CA TYR A 110 -3.60 4.74 10.39
C TYR A 110 -4.95 4.35 9.78
N CYS A 111 -5.49 3.18 10.10
CA CYS A 111 -6.79 2.74 9.60
C CYS A 111 -7.92 3.66 10.04
N ARG A 112 -7.93 4.13 11.29
CA ARG A 112 -8.91 5.10 11.79
C ARG A 112 -8.81 6.44 11.06
N ALA A 113 -7.61 6.99 10.91
CA ALA A 113 -7.39 8.21 10.15
C ALA A 113 -7.84 8.06 8.70
N SER A 114 -7.52 6.90 8.09
CA SER A 114 -7.86 6.57 6.71
C SER A 114 -9.35 6.44 6.48
N SER A 115 -10.14 6.07 7.49
CA SER A 115 -11.61 6.00 7.36
C SER A 115 -12.24 7.36 7.03
N GLY A 116 -11.64 8.44 7.51
CA GLY A 116 -12.06 9.81 7.20
C GLY A 116 -11.45 10.39 5.93
N MET A 117 -10.52 9.70 5.26
CA MET A 117 -9.86 10.16 4.04
C MET A 117 -10.66 9.81 2.80
N THR A 118 -10.59 10.67 1.78
CA THR A 118 -11.04 10.29 0.43
C THR A 118 -10.08 9.24 -0.15
N SER A 119 -10.53 8.50 -1.18
CA SER A 119 -9.67 7.54 -1.87
C SER A 119 -8.40 8.19 -2.45
N VAL A 120 -8.51 9.44 -2.94
CA VAL A 120 -7.36 10.20 -3.47
C VAL A 120 -6.36 10.50 -2.35
N GLN A 121 -6.82 10.97 -1.19
CA GLN A 121 -5.96 11.27 -0.05
C GLN A 121 -5.21 10.03 0.44
N ARG A 122 -5.90 8.88 0.57
CA ARG A 122 -5.27 7.61 0.95
C ARG A 122 -4.22 7.14 -0.05
N ILE A 123 -4.56 7.18 -1.34
CA ILE A 123 -3.64 6.77 -2.41
C ILE A 123 -2.40 7.65 -2.40
N VAL A 124 -2.57 8.96 -2.41
CA VAL A 124 -1.45 9.92 -2.44
C VAL A 124 -0.58 9.75 -1.19
N TYR A 125 -1.19 9.67 0.00
CA TYR A 125 -0.45 9.47 1.24
C TYR A 125 0.34 8.15 1.23
N THR A 126 -0.28 7.06 0.79
CA THR A 126 0.40 5.77 0.66
C THR A 126 1.61 5.86 -0.27
N LEU A 127 1.46 6.47 -1.44
CA LEU A 127 2.54 6.53 -2.43
C LEU A 127 3.67 7.46 -2.00
N ILE A 128 3.37 8.67 -1.53
CA ILE A 128 4.42 9.64 -1.13
C ILE A 128 5.09 9.23 0.17
N VAL A 129 4.30 8.96 1.21
CA VAL A 129 4.84 8.85 2.58
C VAL A 129 5.28 7.43 2.87
N LEU A 130 4.47 6.43 2.51
CA LEU A 130 4.74 5.04 2.87
C LEU A 130 5.56 4.30 1.81
N GLU A 131 5.38 4.61 0.52
CA GLU A 131 6.18 4.02 -0.58
C GLU A 131 7.32 4.94 -1.06
N GLN A 132 7.42 6.15 -0.53
CA GLN A 132 8.50 7.13 -0.77
C GLN A 132 8.69 7.49 -2.24
N LEU A 133 7.61 7.62 -2.99
CA LEU A 133 7.65 8.09 -4.37
C LEU A 133 7.77 9.62 -4.39
N SER A 134 8.44 10.15 -5.41
CA SER A 134 8.43 11.57 -5.72
C SER A 134 7.05 12.05 -6.21
N GLU A 135 6.79 13.35 -6.20
CA GLU A 135 5.54 13.91 -6.73
C GLU A 135 5.35 13.57 -8.21
N GLU A 136 6.44 13.57 -9.00
CA GLU A 136 6.44 13.21 -10.42
C GLU A 136 6.05 11.74 -10.61
N GLU A 137 6.67 10.83 -9.86
CA GLU A 137 6.32 9.41 -9.91
C GLU A 137 4.87 9.17 -9.49
N VAL A 138 4.36 9.89 -8.47
CA VAL A 138 2.94 9.80 -8.08
C VAL A 138 2.03 10.37 -9.16
N SER A 139 2.44 11.43 -9.85
CA SER A 139 1.72 11.98 -11.00
C SER A 139 1.60 10.94 -12.12
N ASP A 140 2.71 10.28 -12.45
CA ASP A 140 2.76 9.23 -13.48
C ASP A 140 1.88 8.02 -13.12
N VAL A 141 1.96 7.57 -11.88
CA VAL A 141 1.19 6.41 -11.38
C VAL A 141 -0.31 6.69 -11.30
N THR A 142 -0.70 7.92 -10.93
CA THR A 142 -2.09 8.26 -10.59
C THR A 142 -2.83 9.07 -11.64
N GLY A 143 -2.10 9.76 -12.53
CA GLY A 143 -2.63 10.75 -13.47
C GLY A 143 -3.11 12.04 -12.79
N LEU A 144 -2.69 12.32 -11.56
CA LEU A 144 -3.05 13.52 -10.82
C LEU A 144 -2.03 14.65 -11.07
N SER A 145 -2.47 15.91 -11.09
CA SER A 145 -1.56 17.05 -11.13
C SER A 145 -0.82 17.23 -9.79
N ASN A 146 0.40 17.78 -9.83
CA ASN A 146 1.23 17.99 -8.63
C ASN A 146 0.51 18.85 -7.57
N LEU A 147 -0.24 19.87 -7.98
CA LEU A 147 -1.03 20.68 -7.05
C LEU A 147 -2.05 19.82 -6.28
N ARG A 148 -2.74 18.93 -6.98
CA ARG A 148 -3.74 18.03 -6.37
C ARG A 148 -3.08 16.98 -5.48
N ILE A 149 -1.88 16.52 -5.83
CA ILE A 149 -1.07 15.61 -5.04
C ILE A 149 -0.67 16.26 -3.71
N ARG A 150 -0.06 17.47 -3.75
CA ARG A 150 0.33 18.21 -2.54
C ARG A 150 -0.84 18.47 -1.61
N TYR A 151 -1.95 18.97 -2.14
CA TYR A 151 -3.15 19.23 -1.35
C TYR A 151 -3.72 17.96 -0.71
N ALA A 152 -3.75 16.85 -1.45
CA ALA A 152 -4.24 15.57 -0.92
C ALA A 152 -3.30 15.01 0.16
N ALA A 153 -1.99 15.12 -0.01
CA ALA A 153 -0.99 14.70 0.97
C ALA A 153 -1.10 15.50 2.27
N GLU A 154 -1.21 16.84 2.17
CA GLU A 154 -1.35 17.74 3.33
C GLU A 154 -2.60 17.41 4.15
N ILE A 155 -3.76 17.24 3.50
CA ILE A 155 -4.99 16.89 4.22
C ILE A 155 -4.87 15.52 4.88
N ALA A 156 -4.29 14.54 4.19
CA ALA A 156 -4.10 13.21 4.75
C ALA A 156 -3.18 13.24 5.97
N GLU A 157 -2.08 13.99 5.90
CA GLU A 157 -1.14 14.18 7.01
C GLU A 157 -1.81 14.85 8.21
N ASN A 158 -2.59 15.92 7.98
CA ASN A 158 -3.31 16.62 9.04
C ASN A 158 -4.35 15.71 9.73
N ARG A 159 -5.04 14.85 8.97
CA ARG A 159 -5.96 13.86 9.55
C ARG A 159 -5.23 12.83 10.41
N LEU A 160 -4.09 12.35 9.97
CA LEU A 160 -3.31 11.41 10.73
C LEU A 160 -2.75 12.04 12.02
N LYS A 161 -2.27 13.30 11.94
CA LYS A 161 -1.85 14.08 13.13
C LYS A 161 -3.00 14.22 14.14
N ALA A 162 -4.18 14.60 13.68
CA ALA A 162 -5.37 14.76 14.53
C ALA A 162 -5.78 13.44 15.21
N GLU A 163 -5.63 12.30 14.52
CA GLU A 163 -5.92 11.00 15.11
C GLU A 163 -4.84 10.61 16.13
N LEU A 164 -3.56 10.86 15.83
CA LEU A 164 -2.45 10.66 16.77
C LEU A 164 -2.59 11.49 18.04
N GLU A 165 -3.02 12.75 17.95
CA GLU A 165 -3.23 13.61 19.12
C GLU A 165 -4.30 13.05 20.08
N LYS A 166 -5.31 12.35 19.57
CA LYS A 166 -6.29 11.68 20.43
C LYS A 166 -5.66 10.57 21.28
N TYR A 167 -4.67 9.89 20.73
CA TYR A 167 -3.90 8.84 21.44
C TYR A 167 -2.73 9.38 22.24
N GLY A 168 -2.12 10.48 21.83
CA GLY A 168 -0.94 11.11 22.48
C GLY A 168 -1.24 11.78 23.82
N ARG A 169 -2.51 11.94 24.18
CA ARG A 169 -2.91 12.32 25.55
C ARG A 169 -2.74 11.19 26.58
N ALA A 170 -2.47 9.98 26.10
CA ALA A 170 -2.01 8.86 26.92
C ALA A 170 -0.49 8.75 26.76
N GLU A 171 0.28 9.50 27.52
CA GLU A 171 1.71 9.48 27.93
C GLU A 171 2.81 8.82 27.05
N SER A 172 2.57 8.33 25.83
CA SER A 172 3.54 7.43 25.16
C SER A 172 4.06 7.84 23.78
N TYR A 173 3.61 8.92 23.13
CA TYR A 173 4.11 9.27 21.80
C TYR A 173 4.40 10.77 21.62
N PRO A 174 5.63 11.21 21.92
CA PRO A 174 5.99 12.62 21.78
C PRO A 174 6.32 13.11 20.38
N ASP A 175 6.46 12.21 19.35
CA ASP A 175 6.92 12.67 18.05
C ASP A 175 6.32 11.87 16.87
N TYR A 176 5.37 12.51 16.14
CA TYR A 176 4.77 12.01 14.91
C TYR A 176 5.81 11.59 13.85
N LYS A 177 6.89 12.37 13.69
CA LYS A 177 7.95 12.04 12.72
C LYS A 177 8.73 10.81 13.16
N LYS A 178 8.92 10.60 14.46
CA LYS A 178 9.56 9.40 15.01
C LYS A 178 8.66 8.18 14.83
N PHE A 179 7.35 8.34 15.02
CA PHE A 179 6.35 7.31 14.74
C PHE A 179 6.35 6.90 13.27
N LEU A 180 6.29 7.86 12.33
CA LEU A 180 6.33 7.57 10.89
C LEU A 180 7.65 6.92 10.48
N ARG A 181 8.79 7.36 11.02
CA ARG A 181 10.07 6.70 10.79
C ARG A 181 10.04 5.26 11.26
N LYS A 182 9.53 4.99 12.45
CA LYS A 182 9.45 3.64 12.98
C LYS A 182 8.57 2.74 12.12
N VAL A 183 7.37 3.19 11.72
CA VAL A 183 6.50 2.44 10.79
C VAL A 183 7.19 2.19 9.44
N ARG A 184 7.98 3.14 8.96
CA ARG A 184 8.75 3.02 7.74
C ARG A 184 9.93 2.07 7.90
N ASP A 185 10.72 2.25 8.98
CA ASP A 185 11.98 1.56 9.20
C ASP A 185 11.74 0.08 9.53
N ASP A 186 10.70 -0.24 10.31
CA ASP A 186 10.28 -1.63 10.60
C ASP A 186 9.84 -2.37 9.33
N VAL A 187 9.12 -1.69 8.42
CA VAL A 187 8.74 -2.27 7.11
C VAL A 187 9.96 -2.44 6.20
N THR A 188 10.88 -1.48 6.19
CA THR A 188 12.09 -1.52 5.35
C THR A 188 13.07 -2.58 5.86
N GLU A 189 13.23 -2.73 7.17
CA GLU A 189 14.11 -3.73 7.77
C GLU A 189 13.60 -5.15 7.54
N LYS A 190 12.29 -5.41 7.65
CA LYS A 190 11.70 -6.71 7.26
C LYS A 190 11.97 -7.07 5.81
N ILE A 191 11.80 -6.11 4.89
CA ILE A 191 12.09 -6.33 3.46
C ILE A 191 13.58 -6.66 3.25
N ARG A 192 14.48 -6.03 4.00
CA ARG A 192 15.91 -6.28 3.92
C ARG A 192 16.26 -7.68 4.42
N VAL A 193 15.72 -8.09 5.57
CA VAL A 193 15.90 -9.43 6.13
C VAL A 193 15.32 -10.51 5.22
N GLU A 194 14.13 -10.31 4.64
CA GLU A 194 13.55 -11.24 3.67
C GLU A 194 14.40 -11.33 2.39
N LYS A 195 14.95 -10.23 1.89
CA LYS A 195 15.89 -10.25 0.76
C LYS A 195 17.16 -11.02 1.10
N GLU A 196 17.78 -10.76 2.24
CA GLU A 196 18.97 -11.48 2.69
C GLU A 196 18.71 -13.00 2.83
N ILE A 197 17.54 -13.40 3.32
CA ILE A 197 17.13 -14.81 3.41
C ILE A 197 16.94 -15.41 2.01
N ILE A 198 16.36 -14.69 1.07
CA ILE A 198 16.16 -15.14 -0.32
C ILE A 198 17.51 -15.27 -1.04
N ASP A 199 18.42 -14.31 -0.84
CA ASP A 199 19.77 -14.34 -1.44
C ASP A 199 20.63 -15.49 -0.89
N ILE A 200 20.48 -15.83 0.41
CA ILE A 200 21.14 -16.97 1.05
C ILE A 200 20.54 -18.32 0.59
N ALA A 201 19.25 -18.35 0.27
CA ALA A 201 18.54 -19.57 -0.15
C ALA A 201 18.72 -19.89 -1.65
N GLN A 202 19.35 -19.03 -2.45
CA GLN A 202 19.70 -19.35 -3.84
C GLN A 202 20.96 -20.20 -3.90
N PRO A 203 20.91 -21.42 -4.51
CA PRO A 203 22.13 -22.19 -4.74
C PRO A 203 23.05 -21.40 -5.67
N PRO A 204 24.38 -21.50 -5.48
CA PRO A 204 25.33 -20.85 -6.37
C PRO A 204 25.09 -21.33 -7.81
N VAL A 205 24.90 -20.38 -8.70
CA VAL A 205 24.77 -20.64 -10.14
C VAL A 205 26.08 -21.27 -10.61
N PRO A 206 26.04 -22.43 -11.30
CA PRO A 206 27.24 -23.10 -11.80
C PRO A 206 27.96 -22.31 -12.88
#